data_6811d44ac1d81bc9bcd76822d26a2415
#
_entry.id   6811d44ac1d81bc9bcd76822d26a2415
#
_cell.length_a   1.000
_cell.length_b   1.000
_cell.length_c   1.000
_cell.angle_alpha   90.00
_cell.angle_beta   90.00
_cell.angle_gamma   90.00
#
_symmetry.space_group_name_H-M   'P 1'
#
loop_
_entity.id
_entity.type
_entity.pdbx_description
1 polymer ?
#
loop_
_entity_poly.entity_id
_entity_poly.type
_entity_poly.pdbx_seq_one_letter_code
_entity_poly.pdbx_strand_id
1 'polypeptide(L)'
;GNETNNNLSYFFALIGMACLFGAFLGMNAAQSLRADQTALALRQSTAPMRRSRIVFAEMLAVFTIQFGNVCVLLCYLHFILHISFGERWWLLLPICLLGSITGVAWGIFLGSLRLAVGLREGLLVGSSLLMSFLAGLMFGNMKDIIAHYAPILNKVNPAALISDAFYSISVYENPARYLENLLLLALITAVLTGVSFIQLGRDRYDSL
;
A
#
# COMPACT_ATOMS: atom_id res chain seq x y z
N GLY A 1 -3.28 31.54 0.23
CA GLY A 1 -3.93 30.34 0.84
C GLY A 1 -4.11 29.16 -0.10
N ASN A 2 -4.49 29.39 -1.37
CA ASN A 2 -4.81 28.26 -2.28
C ASN A 2 -3.58 27.55 -2.85
N GLU A 3 -2.49 28.24 -3.10
CA GLU A 3 -1.28 27.61 -3.66
C GLU A 3 -0.56 26.71 -2.66
N THR A 4 -0.53 27.09 -1.39
CA THR A 4 0.09 26.28 -0.33
C THR A 4 -0.69 24.97 -0.11
N ASN A 5 -2.02 25.01 -0.16
CA ASN A 5 -2.87 23.82 -0.02
C ASN A 5 -2.74 22.89 -1.22
N ASN A 6 -2.59 23.42 -2.43
CA ASN A 6 -2.38 22.61 -3.63
C ASN A 6 -1.05 21.85 -3.57
N ASN A 7 0.03 22.49 -3.14
CA ASN A 7 1.33 21.85 -3.01
C ASN A 7 1.31 20.71 -1.98
N LEU A 8 0.65 20.92 -0.83
CA LEU A 8 0.49 19.86 0.18
C LEU A 8 -0.27 18.64 -0.37
N SER A 9 -1.26 18.88 -1.24
CA SER A 9 -2.02 17.81 -1.90
C SER A 9 -1.13 16.85 -2.67
N TYR A 10 -0.21 17.38 -3.47
CA TYR A 10 0.72 16.56 -4.24
C TYR A 10 1.64 15.72 -3.34
N PHE A 11 2.14 16.30 -2.25
CA PHE A 11 3.02 15.57 -1.33
C PHE A 11 2.28 14.46 -0.58
N PHE A 12 1.04 14.70 -0.17
CA PHE A 12 0.26 13.66 0.50
C PHE A 12 -0.14 12.53 -0.45
N ALA A 13 -0.48 12.86 -1.71
CA ALA A 13 -0.70 11.86 -2.75
C ALA A 13 0.58 11.10 -3.10
N LEU A 14 1.74 11.76 -3.07
CA LEU A 14 3.06 11.13 -3.27
C LEU A 14 3.36 10.10 -2.17
N ILE A 15 3.07 10.42 -0.92
CA ILE A 15 3.22 9.47 0.19
C ILE A 15 2.28 8.26 -0.01
N GLY A 16 1.04 8.50 -0.42
CA GLY A 16 0.08 7.46 -0.76
C GLY A 16 0.61 6.54 -1.88
N MET A 17 1.17 7.11 -2.94
CA MET A 17 1.82 6.37 -4.02
C MET A 17 3.03 5.57 -3.53
N ALA A 18 3.89 6.17 -2.70
CA ALA A 18 5.04 5.48 -2.13
C ALA A 18 4.64 4.28 -1.28
N CYS A 19 3.56 4.39 -0.50
CA CYS A 19 3.00 3.26 0.24
C CYS A 19 2.52 2.14 -0.71
N LEU A 20 1.83 2.50 -1.81
CA LEU A 20 1.35 1.53 -2.80
C LEU A 20 2.48 0.85 -3.56
N PHE A 21 3.62 1.48 -3.77
CA PHE A 21 4.77 0.83 -4.40
C PHE A 21 5.37 -0.31 -3.57
N GLY A 22 5.02 -0.45 -2.29
CA GLY A 22 5.22 -1.68 -1.53
C GLY A 22 4.61 -2.92 -2.19
N ALA A 23 3.68 -2.74 -3.14
CA ALA A 23 3.11 -3.82 -3.92
C ALA A 23 4.13 -4.57 -4.77
N PHE A 24 5.19 -3.92 -5.26
CA PHE A 24 6.28 -4.63 -5.97
C PHE A 24 6.98 -5.63 -5.06
N LEU A 25 7.26 -5.24 -3.83
CA LEU A 25 7.88 -6.12 -2.85
C LEU A 25 6.93 -7.25 -2.45
N GLY A 26 5.65 -6.93 -2.24
CA GLY A 26 4.62 -7.93 -1.91
C GLY A 26 4.40 -8.94 -3.03
N MET A 27 4.39 -8.50 -4.29
CA MET A 27 4.26 -9.39 -5.44
C MET A 27 5.47 -10.32 -5.58
N ASN A 28 6.69 -9.81 -5.42
CA ASN A 28 7.90 -10.62 -5.44
C ASN A 28 7.91 -11.65 -4.31
N ALA A 29 7.48 -11.26 -3.10
CA ALA A 29 7.34 -12.19 -1.98
C ALA A 29 6.31 -13.30 -2.28
N ALA A 30 5.17 -12.97 -2.88
CA ALA A 30 4.18 -13.97 -3.28
C ALA A 30 4.72 -14.95 -4.35
N GLN A 31 5.54 -14.44 -5.28
CA GLN A 31 6.17 -15.28 -6.32
C GLN A 31 7.26 -16.18 -5.74
N SER A 32 8.07 -15.69 -4.79
CA SER A 32 9.11 -16.49 -4.13
C SER A 32 8.54 -17.66 -3.32
N LEU A 33 7.30 -17.53 -2.86
CA LEU A 33 6.60 -18.58 -2.11
C LEU A 33 5.98 -19.68 -2.99
N ARG A 34 5.88 -19.46 -4.30
CA ARG A 34 5.37 -20.46 -5.25
C ARG A 34 6.49 -21.41 -5.67
N ALA A 35 6.36 -22.67 -5.24
CA ALA A 35 7.37 -23.71 -5.50
C ALA A 35 7.59 -24.02 -6.98
N ASP A 36 6.62 -23.72 -7.84
CA ASP A 36 6.64 -23.97 -9.29
C ASP A 36 7.36 -22.90 -10.11
N GLN A 37 7.71 -21.75 -9.50
CA GLN A 37 8.24 -20.58 -10.22
C GLN A 37 9.72 -20.31 -10.01
N THR A 38 10.34 -20.82 -8.93
CA THR A 38 11.77 -20.55 -8.66
C THR A 38 12.51 -21.74 -8.09
N ALA A 39 13.78 -21.91 -8.51
CA ALA A 39 14.68 -22.96 -7.96
C ALA A 39 14.93 -22.78 -6.45
N LEU A 40 14.81 -21.54 -5.94
CA LEU A 40 14.93 -21.23 -4.51
C LEU A 40 13.73 -21.77 -3.72
N ALA A 41 12.52 -21.61 -4.25
CA ALA A 41 11.30 -22.11 -3.63
C ALA A 41 11.26 -23.64 -3.60
N LEU A 42 11.80 -24.31 -4.63
CA LEU A 42 11.99 -25.77 -4.65
C LEU A 42 12.94 -26.23 -3.53
N ARG A 43 14.08 -25.54 -3.34
CA ARG A 43 15.03 -25.84 -2.24
C ARG A 43 14.43 -25.57 -0.86
N GLN A 44 13.64 -24.53 -0.72
CA GLN A 44 12.94 -24.20 0.54
C GLN A 44 11.84 -25.23 0.86
N SER A 45 11.21 -25.84 -0.15
CA SER A 45 10.19 -26.86 0.07
C SER A 45 10.76 -28.18 0.61
N THR A 46 12.04 -28.46 0.37
CA THR A 46 12.78 -29.63 0.88
C THR A 46 13.44 -29.40 2.26
N ALA A 47 13.46 -28.15 2.74
CA ALA A 47 14.05 -27.84 4.04
C ALA A 47 13.14 -28.28 5.20
N PRO A 48 13.71 -28.77 6.34
CA PRO A 48 12.93 -29.26 7.49
C PRO A 48 12.26 -28.15 8.30
N MET A 49 12.13 -26.95 7.75
CA MET A 49 11.49 -25.79 8.40
C MET A 49 9.99 -25.73 8.09
N ARG A 50 9.19 -25.34 9.09
CA ARG A 50 7.76 -25.10 8.88
C ARG A 50 7.57 -23.95 7.88
N ARG A 51 6.91 -24.23 6.76
CA ARG A 51 6.65 -23.27 5.68
C ARG A 51 6.01 -21.97 6.17
N SER A 52 5.17 -22.04 7.20
CA SER A 52 4.58 -20.85 7.82
C SER A 52 5.60 -19.88 8.41
N ARG A 53 6.74 -20.37 8.92
CA ARG A 53 7.82 -19.50 9.43
C ARG A 53 8.54 -18.77 8.30
N ILE A 54 8.75 -19.46 7.17
CA ILE A 54 9.39 -18.88 5.98
C ILE A 54 8.50 -17.77 5.42
N VAL A 55 7.20 -18.05 5.26
CA VAL A 55 6.21 -17.05 4.79
C VAL A 55 6.16 -15.84 5.71
N PHE A 56 6.10 -16.08 7.02
CA PHE A 56 6.06 -14.98 8.00
C PHE A 56 7.34 -14.13 7.99
N ALA A 57 8.51 -14.77 7.92
CA ALA A 57 9.79 -14.07 7.83
C ALA A 57 9.90 -13.22 6.57
N GLU A 58 9.49 -13.76 5.42
CA GLU A 58 9.45 -13.04 4.13
C GLU A 58 8.53 -11.82 4.19
N MET A 59 7.31 -12.01 4.70
CA MET A 59 6.36 -10.91 4.86
C MET A 59 6.88 -9.82 5.80
N LEU A 60 7.50 -10.22 6.92
CA LEU A 60 8.07 -9.27 7.87
C LEU A 60 9.24 -8.49 7.28
N ALA A 61 10.12 -9.17 6.52
CA ALA A 61 11.24 -8.54 5.83
C ALA A 61 10.75 -7.51 4.80
N VAL A 62 9.82 -7.90 3.94
CA VAL A 62 9.23 -7.03 2.91
C VAL A 62 8.54 -5.82 3.53
N PHE A 63 7.75 -6.04 4.58
CA PHE A 63 7.09 -4.97 5.31
C PHE A 63 8.10 -4.00 5.95
N THR A 64 9.16 -4.52 6.59
CA THR A 64 10.19 -3.70 7.22
C THR A 64 10.91 -2.82 6.21
N ILE A 65 11.27 -3.37 5.04
CA ILE A 65 11.89 -2.62 3.94
C ILE A 65 10.95 -1.53 3.46
N GLN A 66 9.68 -1.87 3.22
CA GLN A 66 8.69 -0.91 2.73
C GLN A 66 8.43 0.22 3.71
N PHE A 67 8.23 -0.11 4.99
CA PHE A 67 8.04 0.90 6.03
C PHE A 67 9.27 1.79 6.18
N GLY A 68 10.48 1.21 6.11
CA GLY A 68 11.72 1.96 6.09
C GLY A 68 11.81 2.95 4.93
N ASN A 69 11.45 2.54 3.71
CA ASN A 69 11.40 3.41 2.53
C ASN A 69 10.44 4.59 2.73
N VAL A 70 9.25 4.34 3.28
CA VAL A 70 8.27 5.41 3.55
C VAL A 70 8.79 6.35 4.64
N CYS A 71 9.44 5.85 5.69
CA CYS A 71 10.07 6.69 6.72
C CYS A 71 11.18 7.58 6.13
N VAL A 72 12.02 7.04 5.24
CA VAL A 72 13.06 7.83 4.53
C VAL A 72 12.41 8.93 3.69
N LEU A 73 11.32 8.64 2.99
CA LEU A 73 10.56 9.65 2.24
C LEU A 73 10.02 10.74 3.17
N LEU A 74 9.41 10.37 4.31
CA LEU A 74 8.93 11.36 5.29
C LEU A 74 10.04 12.23 5.83
N CYS A 75 11.19 11.66 6.16
CA CYS A 75 12.37 12.40 6.59
C CYS A 75 12.83 13.37 5.50
N TYR A 76 12.88 12.94 4.24
CA TYR A 76 13.22 13.79 3.10
C TYR A 76 12.26 14.98 2.97
N LEU A 77 10.95 14.73 3.02
CA LEU A 77 9.92 15.76 2.92
C LEU A 77 10.01 16.77 4.09
N HIS A 78 10.30 16.28 5.29
CA HIS A 78 10.38 17.15 6.47
C HIS A 78 11.68 17.94 6.53
N PHE A 79 12.84 17.30 6.39
CA PHE A 79 14.15 17.93 6.60
C PHE A 79 14.68 18.67 5.38
N ILE A 80 14.40 18.20 4.15
CA ILE A 80 14.93 18.80 2.91
C ILE A 80 13.93 19.74 2.28
N LEU A 81 12.67 19.35 2.18
CA LEU A 81 11.62 20.20 1.60
C LEU A 81 10.93 21.09 2.63
N HIS A 82 11.28 20.99 3.92
CA HIS A 82 10.74 21.79 5.02
C HIS A 82 9.21 21.79 5.08
N ILE A 83 8.58 20.64 4.70
CA ILE A 83 7.13 20.51 4.78
C ILE A 83 6.73 20.35 6.24
N SER A 84 5.89 21.27 6.74
CA SER A 84 5.33 21.18 8.08
C SER A 84 4.13 20.25 8.06
N PHE A 85 4.23 19.13 8.80
CA PHE A 85 3.13 18.17 8.97
C PHE A 85 2.19 18.54 10.15
N GLY A 86 2.33 19.73 10.72
CA GLY A 86 1.56 20.17 11.88
C GLY A 86 2.15 19.66 13.22
N GLU A 87 1.51 20.05 14.32
CA GLU A 87 1.98 19.73 15.68
C GLU A 87 1.86 18.24 16.03
N ARG A 88 0.95 17.50 15.37
CA ARG A 88 0.63 16.09 15.64
C ARG A 88 1.32 15.11 14.69
N TRP A 89 2.56 15.39 14.32
CA TRP A 89 3.33 14.57 13.36
C TRP A 89 3.43 13.07 13.74
N TRP A 90 3.36 12.73 15.03
CA TRP A 90 3.38 11.34 15.50
C TRP A 90 2.18 10.51 15.02
N LEU A 91 1.04 11.13 14.68
CA LEU A 91 -0.12 10.46 14.09
C LEU A 91 0.11 10.03 12.64
N LEU A 92 1.19 10.50 12.00
CA LEU A 92 1.54 10.09 10.64
C LEU A 92 2.12 8.67 10.62
N LEU A 93 2.78 8.23 11.70
CA LEU A 93 3.38 6.91 11.78
C LEU A 93 2.36 5.77 11.63
N PRO A 94 1.21 5.76 12.32
CA PRO A 94 0.18 4.73 12.12
C PRO A 94 -0.35 4.68 10.70
N ILE A 95 -0.53 5.83 10.03
CA ILE A 95 -0.99 5.87 8.63
C ILE A 95 0.05 5.25 7.71
N CYS A 96 1.32 5.63 7.87
CA CYS A 96 2.42 5.12 7.05
C CYS A 96 2.65 3.62 7.27
N LEU A 97 2.52 3.16 8.52
CA LEU A 97 2.60 1.76 8.88
C LEU A 97 1.48 0.97 8.18
N LEU A 98 0.24 1.40 8.37
CA LEU A 98 -0.92 0.73 7.78
C LEU A 98 -0.92 0.85 6.25
N GLY A 99 -0.54 2.00 5.69
CA GLY A 99 -0.38 2.21 4.26
C GLY A 99 0.67 1.29 3.64
N SER A 100 1.80 1.09 4.32
CA SER A 100 2.85 0.15 3.90
C SER A 100 2.34 -1.29 3.89
N ILE A 101 1.60 -1.69 4.94
CA ILE A 101 0.97 -3.03 4.99
C ILE A 101 -0.04 -3.19 3.84
N THR A 102 -0.86 -2.16 3.58
CA THR A 102 -1.85 -2.19 2.49
C THR A 102 -1.18 -2.33 1.13
N GLY A 103 -0.10 -1.59 0.88
CA GLY A 103 0.66 -1.69 -0.36
C GLY A 103 1.23 -3.08 -0.57
N VAL A 104 1.90 -3.64 0.45
CA VAL A 104 2.41 -5.02 0.41
C VAL A 104 1.29 -6.03 0.18
N ALA A 105 0.15 -5.90 0.89
CA ALA A 105 -1.01 -6.78 0.73
C ALA A 105 -1.60 -6.71 -0.68
N TRP A 106 -1.65 -5.52 -1.31
CA TRP A 106 -2.04 -5.35 -2.70
C TRP A 106 -1.14 -6.15 -3.64
N GLY A 107 0.17 -6.06 -3.43
CA GLY A 107 1.16 -6.83 -4.21
C GLY A 107 1.02 -8.34 -4.04
N ILE A 108 0.85 -8.82 -2.81
CA ILE A 108 0.62 -10.24 -2.52
C ILE A 108 -0.66 -10.72 -3.20
N PHE A 109 -1.74 -9.93 -3.16
CA PHE A 109 -2.99 -10.23 -3.83
C PHE A 109 -2.78 -10.39 -5.35
N LEU A 110 -2.15 -9.44 -6.01
CA LEU A 110 -1.86 -9.53 -7.45
C LEU A 110 -0.90 -10.69 -7.77
N GLY A 111 0.11 -10.90 -6.93
CA GLY A 111 1.06 -12.02 -7.05
C GLY A 111 0.41 -13.40 -6.88
N SER A 112 -0.70 -13.49 -6.13
CA SER A 112 -1.46 -14.72 -5.93
C SER A 112 -2.36 -15.08 -7.11
N LEU A 113 -2.62 -14.16 -8.04
CA LEU A 113 -3.42 -14.40 -9.24
C LEU A 113 -2.68 -15.34 -10.22
N ARG A 114 -3.39 -16.28 -10.84
CA ARG A 114 -2.86 -17.18 -11.87
C ARG A 114 -2.83 -16.49 -13.24
N LEU A 115 -2.06 -15.42 -13.36
CA LEU A 115 -1.90 -14.64 -14.59
C LEU A 115 -0.45 -14.72 -15.08
N ALA A 116 -0.23 -14.44 -16.36
CA ALA A 116 1.11 -14.30 -16.91
C ALA A 116 1.90 -13.18 -16.17
N VAL A 117 3.20 -13.34 -15.99
CA VAL A 117 4.05 -12.43 -15.22
C VAL A 117 3.90 -10.99 -15.71
N GLY A 118 4.03 -10.75 -17.02
CA GLY A 118 3.90 -9.40 -17.59
C GLY A 118 2.53 -8.77 -17.38
N LEU A 119 1.45 -9.57 -17.35
CA LEU A 119 0.11 -9.06 -17.08
C LEU A 119 -0.05 -8.66 -15.61
N ARG A 120 0.50 -9.44 -14.67
CA ARG A 120 0.49 -9.10 -13.25
C ARG A 120 1.27 -7.81 -12.95
N GLU A 121 2.45 -7.67 -13.55
CA GLU A 121 3.27 -6.45 -13.43
C GLU A 121 2.55 -5.25 -14.04
N GLY A 122 1.96 -5.41 -15.24
CA GLY A 122 1.17 -4.36 -15.88
C GLY A 122 -0.05 -3.94 -15.04
N LEU A 123 -0.76 -4.89 -14.43
CA LEU A 123 -1.87 -4.61 -13.53
C LEU A 123 -1.40 -3.90 -12.25
N LEU A 124 -0.26 -4.30 -11.69
CA LEU A 124 0.31 -3.66 -10.51
C LEU A 124 0.67 -2.20 -10.79
N VAL A 125 1.44 -1.96 -11.84
CA VAL A 125 1.84 -0.59 -12.23
C VAL A 125 0.61 0.24 -12.60
N GLY A 126 -0.24 -0.27 -13.48
CA GLY A 126 -1.42 0.43 -13.95
C GLY A 126 -2.40 0.78 -12.82
N SER A 127 -2.71 -0.18 -11.94
CA SER A 127 -3.60 0.08 -10.81
C SER A 127 -3.00 1.04 -9.79
N SER A 128 -1.71 0.91 -9.46
CA SER A 128 -1.04 1.80 -8.50
C SER A 128 -0.96 3.23 -9.02
N LEU A 129 -0.65 3.42 -10.31
CA LEU A 129 -0.64 4.73 -10.94
C LEU A 129 -2.04 5.33 -11.03
N LEU A 130 -3.05 4.54 -11.41
CA LEU A 130 -4.43 4.99 -11.47
C LEU A 130 -4.94 5.42 -10.10
N MET A 131 -4.70 4.62 -9.06
CA MET A 131 -5.09 4.94 -7.69
C MET A 131 -4.42 6.22 -7.20
N SER A 132 -3.14 6.42 -7.52
CA SER A 132 -2.38 7.61 -7.15
C SER A 132 -2.84 8.86 -7.93
N PHE A 133 -3.15 8.70 -9.21
CA PHE A 133 -3.74 9.76 -10.03
C PHE A 133 -5.07 10.23 -9.46
N LEU A 134 -5.97 9.30 -9.14
CA LEU A 134 -7.26 9.59 -8.53
C LEU A 134 -7.14 10.21 -7.12
N ALA A 135 -6.04 9.93 -6.40
CA ALA A 135 -5.73 10.55 -5.12
C ALA A 135 -5.25 12.01 -5.22
N GLY A 136 -5.05 12.52 -6.44
CA GLY A 136 -4.66 13.90 -6.69
C GLY A 136 -3.18 14.12 -6.99
N LEU A 137 -2.42 13.07 -7.36
CA LEU A 137 -0.99 13.18 -7.61
C LEU A 137 -0.65 14.11 -8.79
N MET A 138 -1.46 14.11 -9.85
CA MET A 138 -1.23 14.95 -11.04
C MET A 138 -2.08 16.22 -11.05
N PHE A 139 -3.29 16.16 -10.48
CA PHE A 139 -4.22 17.28 -10.39
C PHE A 139 -4.72 17.41 -8.97
N GLY A 140 -4.31 18.46 -8.25
CA GLY A 140 -4.67 18.66 -6.85
C GLY A 140 -6.18 18.65 -6.58
N ASN A 141 -6.99 19.12 -7.53
CA ASN A 141 -8.45 19.13 -7.42
C ASN A 141 -9.12 17.79 -7.81
N MET A 142 -8.35 16.78 -8.29
CA MET A 142 -8.94 15.52 -8.75
C MET A 142 -9.69 14.81 -7.63
N LYS A 143 -9.14 14.82 -6.42
CA LYS A 143 -9.76 14.24 -5.24
C LYS A 143 -11.14 14.86 -4.94
N ASP A 144 -11.29 16.17 -5.07
CA ASP A 144 -12.53 16.89 -4.83
C ASP A 144 -13.56 16.60 -5.93
N ILE A 145 -13.11 16.52 -7.19
CA ILE A 145 -13.95 16.12 -8.33
C ILE A 145 -14.51 14.71 -8.10
N ILE A 146 -13.66 13.75 -7.72
CA ILE A 146 -14.09 12.38 -7.45
C ILE A 146 -14.99 12.32 -6.21
N ALA A 147 -14.74 13.11 -5.18
CA ALA A 147 -15.59 13.18 -4.00
C ALA A 147 -17.02 13.67 -4.34
N HIS A 148 -17.14 14.52 -5.37
CA HIS A 148 -18.42 15.03 -5.82
C HIS A 148 -19.17 14.04 -6.72
N TYR A 149 -18.50 13.43 -7.70
CA TYR A 149 -19.13 12.56 -8.72
C TYR A 149 -19.18 11.09 -8.35
N ALA A 150 -18.17 10.59 -7.63
CA ALA A 150 -18.05 9.18 -7.27
C ALA A 150 -17.37 8.99 -5.90
N PRO A 151 -18.04 9.36 -4.78
CA PRO A 151 -17.44 9.34 -3.45
C PRO A 151 -16.98 7.95 -3.01
N ILE A 152 -17.59 6.89 -3.55
CA ILE A 152 -17.20 5.50 -3.27
C ILE A 152 -15.78 5.21 -3.74
N LEU A 153 -15.34 5.78 -4.88
CA LEU A 153 -13.99 5.56 -5.40
C LEU A 153 -12.91 6.07 -4.42
N ASN A 154 -13.15 7.20 -3.76
CA ASN A 154 -12.24 7.71 -2.73
C ASN A 154 -12.19 6.81 -1.49
N LYS A 155 -13.31 6.17 -1.13
CA LYS A 155 -13.37 5.27 0.04
C LYS A 155 -12.76 3.89 -0.21
N VAL A 156 -12.66 3.46 -1.47
CA VAL A 156 -12.05 2.17 -1.87
C VAL A 156 -10.59 2.34 -2.30
N ASN A 157 -10.17 3.56 -2.61
CA ASN A 157 -8.81 3.84 -3.08
C ASN A 157 -7.84 4.03 -1.90
N PRO A 158 -6.88 3.10 -1.66
CA PRO A 158 -5.93 3.21 -0.56
C PRO A 158 -5.08 4.49 -0.62
N ALA A 159 -4.65 4.93 -1.81
CA ALA A 159 -3.87 6.15 -1.96
C ALA A 159 -4.69 7.40 -1.56
N ALA A 160 -5.98 7.43 -1.91
CA ALA A 160 -6.87 8.52 -1.52
C ALA A 160 -7.12 8.53 0.00
N LEU A 161 -7.30 7.36 0.62
CA LEU A 161 -7.47 7.23 2.07
C LEU A 161 -6.22 7.69 2.83
N ILE A 162 -5.02 7.31 2.38
CA ILE A 162 -3.76 7.76 2.97
C ILE A 162 -3.64 9.28 2.85
N SER A 163 -3.81 9.83 1.64
CA SER A 163 -3.77 11.27 1.40
C SER A 163 -4.79 12.02 2.25
N ASP A 164 -6.02 11.51 2.37
CA ASP A 164 -7.07 12.11 3.19
C ASP A 164 -6.79 12.06 4.69
N ALA A 165 -6.19 10.97 5.16
CA ALA A 165 -5.75 10.85 6.55
C ALA A 165 -4.66 11.87 6.89
N PHE A 166 -3.70 12.13 5.97
CA PHE A 166 -2.72 13.21 6.14
C PHE A 166 -3.39 14.59 6.21
N TYR A 167 -4.34 14.87 5.32
CA TYR A 167 -5.12 16.11 5.36
C TYR A 167 -5.89 16.27 6.65
N SER A 168 -6.49 15.19 7.14
CA SER A 168 -7.30 15.21 8.37
C SER A 168 -6.50 15.62 9.60
N ILE A 169 -5.19 15.34 9.63
CA ILE A 169 -4.31 15.72 10.73
C ILE A 169 -3.67 17.09 10.49
N SER A 170 -3.14 17.33 9.28
CA SER A 170 -2.29 18.49 9.01
C SER A 170 -3.06 19.75 8.71
N VAL A 171 -4.30 19.63 8.19
CA VAL A 171 -5.08 20.77 7.69
C VAL A 171 -6.42 20.92 8.41
N TYR A 172 -7.16 19.81 8.58
CA TYR A 172 -8.53 19.88 9.11
C TYR A 172 -8.63 19.67 10.62
N GLU A 173 -7.57 19.18 11.26
CA GLU A 173 -7.54 18.82 12.69
C GLU A 173 -8.76 17.98 13.13
N ASN A 174 -9.23 17.12 12.25
CA ASN A 174 -10.42 16.29 12.46
C ASN A 174 -10.05 14.84 12.77
N PRO A 175 -10.03 14.44 14.06
CA PRO A 175 -9.63 13.10 14.46
C PRO A 175 -10.64 12.02 14.05
N ALA A 176 -11.93 12.36 13.91
CA ALA A 176 -12.96 11.40 13.51
C ALA A 176 -12.75 10.94 12.05
N ARG A 177 -12.46 11.88 11.15
CA ARG A 177 -12.17 11.58 9.73
C ARG A 177 -10.87 10.79 9.58
N TYR A 178 -9.86 11.12 10.38
CA TYR A 178 -8.62 10.35 10.45
C TYR A 178 -8.87 8.89 10.83
N LEU A 179 -9.66 8.66 11.88
CA LEU A 179 -9.98 7.31 12.35
C LEU A 179 -10.80 6.52 11.32
N GLU A 180 -11.77 7.18 10.64
CA GLU A 180 -12.53 6.57 9.54
C GLU A 180 -11.62 6.07 8.44
N ASN A 181 -10.66 6.90 7.99
CA ASN A 181 -9.71 6.52 6.94
C ASN A 181 -8.81 5.35 7.38
N LEU A 182 -8.37 5.36 8.64
CA LEU A 182 -7.56 4.26 9.19
C LEU A 182 -8.34 2.95 9.22
N LEU A 183 -9.60 2.98 9.66
CA LEU A 183 -10.47 1.80 9.72
C LEU A 183 -10.78 1.25 8.31
N LEU A 184 -11.07 2.12 7.35
CA LEU A 184 -11.29 1.71 5.96
C LEU A 184 -10.03 1.10 5.37
N LEU A 185 -8.86 1.68 5.62
CA LEU A 185 -7.58 1.16 5.15
C LEU A 185 -7.27 -0.21 5.78
N ALA A 186 -7.54 -0.37 7.09
CA ALA A 186 -7.42 -1.65 7.78
C ALA A 186 -8.37 -2.71 7.22
N LEU A 187 -9.61 -2.33 6.91
CA LEU A 187 -10.59 -3.23 6.30
C LEU A 187 -10.14 -3.70 4.91
N ILE A 188 -9.69 -2.77 4.06
CA ILE A 188 -9.15 -3.11 2.73
C ILE A 188 -7.98 -4.07 2.87
N THR A 189 -7.05 -3.79 3.78
CA THR A 189 -5.89 -4.66 4.05
C THR A 189 -6.31 -6.06 4.49
N ALA A 190 -7.28 -6.15 5.40
CA ALA A 190 -7.79 -7.44 5.89
C ALA A 190 -8.45 -8.25 4.77
N VAL A 191 -9.25 -7.60 3.92
CA VAL A 191 -9.89 -8.25 2.76
C VAL A 191 -8.85 -8.75 1.77
N LEU A 192 -7.88 -7.90 1.38
CA LEU A 192 -6.80 -8.27 0.45
C LEU A 192 -5.98 -9.45 0.97
N THR A 193 -5.59 -9.39 2.23
CA THR A 193 -4.81 -10.44 2.88
C THR A 193 -5.61 -11.74 2.96
N GLY A 194 -6.89 -11.67 3.37
CA GLY A 194 -7.76 -12.84 3.45
C GLY A 194 -7.96 -13.53 2.10
N VAL A 195 -8.24 -12.76 1.05
CA VAL A 195 -8.39 -13.30 -0.32
C VAL A 195 -7.07 -13.93 -0.80
N SER A 196 -5.94 -13.26 -0.54
CA SER A 196 -4.62 -13.79 -0.91
C SER A 196 -4.31 -15.13 -0.24
N PHE A 197 -4.63 -15.26 1.05
CA PHE A 197 -4.46 -16.55 1.76
C PHE A 197 -5.32 -17.67 1.19
N ILE A 198 -6.57 -17.35 0.82
CA ILE A 198 -7.46 -18.34 0.20
C ILE A 198 -6.91 -18.79 -1.16
N GLN A 199 -6.43 -17.85 -1.98
CA GLN A 199 -5.87 -18.15 -3.30
C GLN A 199 -4.59 -18.98 -3.21
N LEU A 200 -3.65 -18.59 -2.35
CA LEU A 200 -2.40 -19.33 -2.12
C LEU A 200 -2.64 -20.70 -1.49
N GLY A 201 -3.70 -20.86 -0.70
CA GLY A 201 -4.11 -22.13 -0.12
C GLY A 201 -4.68 -23.10 -1.16
N ARG A 202 -5.43 -22.63 -2.15
CA ARG A 202 -6.01 -23.45 -3.24
C ARG A 202 -4.95 -24.01 -4.19
N ASP A 203 -3.88 -23.25 -4.45
CA ASP A 203 -2.76 -23.72 -5.29
C ASP A 203 -2.06 -24.98 -4.72
N ARG A 204 -2.33 -25.30 -3.46
CA ARG A 204 -1.76 -26.46 -2.76
C ARG A 204 -2.48 -27.78 -3.09
N TYR A 205 -3.76 -27.72 -3.46
CA TYR A 205 -4.57 -28.92 -3.74
C TYR A 205 -4.49 -29.37 -5.20
N ASP A 206 -4.15 -28.46 -6.11
CA ASP A 206 -4.06 -28.75 -7.55
C ASP A 206 -2.67 -29.31 -7.96
N SER A 207 -1.69 -29.35 -7.05
CA SER A 207 -0.32 -29.86 -7.28
C SER A 207 -0.05 -31.24 -6.66
N LEU A 208 -1.07 -31.90 -6.11
CA LEU A 208 -1.07 -33.30 -5.66
C LEU A 208 -1.83 -34.19 -6.65
#